data_77b6ea9e681c339022168278587d25b1
#
_entry.id   77b6ea9e681c339022168278587d25b1
#
_cell.length_a   1.000
_cell.length_b   1.000
_cell.length_c   1.000
_cell.angle_alpha   90.00
_cell.angle_beta   90.00
_cell.angle_gamma   90.00
#
_symmetry.space_group_name_H-M   'P 1'
#
loop_
_entity.id
_entity.type
_entity.pdbx_description
1 polymer ?
#
loop_
_entity_poly.entity_id
_entity_poly.type
_entity_poly.pdbx_seq_one_letter_code
_entity_poly.pdbx_strand_id
1 'polypeptide(L)'
;MNSKLNIKNSIWLAIVLKENNQHIGNIDISDIDWINRIGTYNILIGESGHHGKRIGYHASHLIINHAFNRLNLNKIQLGVQENNLRAIKLYKSIGFEVEGIARSSILTNGRYINALRMGLLHSEYKFDFEIL
;
A
#
# COMPACT_ATOMS: atom_id res chain seq x y z
N MET A 1 -21.67 -1.48 -20.49
CA MET A 1 -21.11 -2.07 -20.72
C MET A 1 -20.95 -3.28 -20.40
N ASN A 2 -20.69 -3.82 -20.38
CA ASN A 2 -21.02 -5.10 -20.26
C ASN A 2 -20.19 -5.81 -19.29
N SER A 3 -20.71 -6.90 -18.81
CA SER A 3 -20.10 -7.71 -17.81
C SER A 3 -18.75 -8.27 -18.21
N LYS A 4 -18.48 -8.31 -19.49
CA LYS A 4 -17.17 -8.74 -19.95
C LYS A 4 -16.04 -7.86 -19.50
N LEU A 5 -16.37 -6.61 -19.14
CA LEU A 5 -15.38 -5.66 -18.71
C LEU A 5 -15.22 -5.62 -17.20
N ASN A 6 -15.92 -6.52 -16.49
CA ASN A 6 -15.83 -6.59 -15.05
C ASN A 6 -14.64 -7.42 -14.59
N ILE A 7 -13.48 -7.12 -15.14
CA ILE A 7 -12.24 -7.69 -14.63
C ILE A 7 -11.89 -6.93 -13.38
N LYS A 8 -11.75 -7.63 -12.27
CA LYS A 8 -11.39 -6.98 -11.02
C LYS A 8 -10.03 -6.32 -11.15
N ASN A 9 -9.96 -5.06 -10.77
CA ASN A 9 -8.72 -4.29 -10.79
C ASN A 9 -8.29 -3.88 -9.39
N SER A 10 -8.79 -4.56 -8.36
CA SER A 10 -8.39 -4.30 -6.98
C SER A 10 -8.50 -5.56 -6.13
N ILE A 11 -7.67 -5.64 -5.10
CA ILE A 11 -7.75 -6.65 -4.05
C ILE A 11 -7.80 -5.94 -2.71
N TRP A 12 -8.62 -6.45 -1.83
CA TRP A 12 -8.86 -5.89 -0.51
C TRP A 12 -8.62 -6.91 0.57
N LEU A 13 -7.96 -6.50 1.64
CA LEU A 13 -7.81 -7.32 2.84
C LEU A 13 -8.18 -6.49 4.07
N ALA A 14 -8.94 -7.11 4.96
CA ALA A 14 -9.20 -6.53 6.27
C ALA A 14 -8.07 -6.90 7.21
N ILE A 15 -7.62 -5.94 8.01
CA ILE A 15 -6.62 -6.17 9.04
C ILE A 15 -7.36 -6.46 10.34
N VAL A 16 -7.17 -7.65 10.87
CA VAL A 16 -7.90 -8.14 12.04
C VAL A 16 -6.88 -8.61 13.08
N LEU A 17 -7.05 -8.18 14.33
CA LEU A 17 -6.22 -8.67 15.42
C LEU A 17 -6.57 -10.11 15.75
N LYS A 18 -5.57 -10.98 15.85
CA LYS A 18 -5.78 -12.38 16.18
C LYS A 18 -6.35 -12.58 17.57
N GLU A 19 -5.95 -11.74 18.49
CA GLU A 19 -6.29 -11.92 19.92
C GLU A 19 -7.76 -11.71 20.23
N ASN A 20 -8.48 -10.92 19.42
CA ASN A 20 -9.88 -10.60 19.74
C ASN A 20 -10.77 -10.42 18.50
N ASN A 21 -10.25 -10.75 17.30
CA ASN A 21 -10.97 -10.58 16.03
C ASN A 21 -11.43 -9.15 15.76
N GLN A 22 -10.79 -8.17 16.39
CA GLN A 22 -11.15 -6.78 16.15
C GLN A 22 -10.63 -6.31 14.80
N HIS A 23 -11.52 -5.78 13.97
CA HIS A 23 -11.16 -5.17 12.69
C HIS A 23 -10.53 -3.81 12.97
N ILE A 24 -9.28 -3.62 12.59
CA ILE A 24 -8.54 -2.39 12.91
C ILE A 24 -8.11 -1.61 11.68
N GLY A 25 -8.32 -2.12 10.51
CA GLY A 25 -7.94 -1.40 9.30
C GLY A 25 -8.19 -2.19 8.04
N ASN A 26 -7.80 -1.58 6.94
CA ASN A 26 -7.90 -2.18 5.61
C ASN A 26 -6.62 -1.92 4.85
N ILE A 27 -6.30 -2.82 3.94
CA ILE A 27 -5.17 -2.67 3.05
C ILE A 27 -5.61 -3.15 1.66
N ASP A 28 -5.21 -2.44 0.64
CA ASP A 28 -5.59 -2.84 -0.71
C ASP A 28 -4.52 -2.55 -1.75
N ILE A 29 -4.63 -3.22 -2.87
CA ILE A 29 -3.97 -2.86 -4.12
C ILE A 29 -5.11 -2.55 -5.07
N SER A 30 -5.18 -1.32 -5.53
CA SER A 30 -6.25 -0.83 -6.39
C SER A 30 -5.72 -0.32 -7.72
N ASP A 31 -6.65 0.03 -8.62
CA ASP A 31 -6.33 0.57 -9.94
C ASP A 31 -5.28 -0.26 -10.68
N ILE A 32 -5.45 -1.57 -10.62
CA ILE A 32 -4.49 -2.48 -11.25
C ILE A 32 -4.59 -2.37 -12.77
N ASP A 33 -3.47 -2.01 -13.36
CA ASP A 33 -3.28 -2.02 -14.81
C ASP A 33 -2.68 -3.38 -15.17
N TRP A 34 -3.51 -4.28 -15.69
CA TRP A 34 -3.08 -5.64 -16.01
C TRP A 34 -2.15 -5.71 -17.20
N ILE A 35 -2.16 -4.70 -18.06
CA ILE A 35 -1.30 -4.65 -19.25
C ILE A 35 0.13 -4.28 -18.84
N ASN A 36 0.26 -3.20 -18.08
CA ASN A 36 1.57 -2.76 -17.58
C ASN A 36 1.95 -3.43 -16.25
N ARG A 37 1.02 -4.14 -15.64
CA ARG A 37 1.19 -4.90 -14.40
C ARG A 37 1.66 -4.01 -13.25
N ILE A 38 0.90 -2.94 -13.04
CA ILE A 38 1.15 -1.96 -11.97
C ILE A 38 -0.11 -1.83 -11.13
N GLY A 39 0.06 -1.79 -9.82
CA GLY A 39 -1.06 -1.55 -8.90
C GLY A 39 -0.72 -0.45 -7.90
N THR A 40 -1.75 0.14 -7.31
CA THR A 40 -1.60 1.21 -6.32
C THR A 40 -1.93 0.68 -4.94
N TYR A 41 -0.99 0.86 -4.03
CA TYR A 41 -1.09 0.38 -2.65
C TYR A 41 -1.72 1.44 -1.76
N ASN A 42 -2.65 1.01 -0.90
CA ASN A 42 -3.24 1.86 0.12
C ASN A 42 -3.39 1.09 1.42
N ILE A 43 -3.18 1.78 2.53
CA ILE A 43 -3.40 1.21 3.85
C ILE A 43 -4.08 2.24 4.75
N LEU A 44 -5.03 1.77 5.54
CA LEU A 44 -5.68 2.58 6.56
C LEU A 44 -5.78 1.76 7.84
N ILE A 45 -5.17 2.26 8.91
CA ILE A 45 -5.27 1.66 10.23
C ILE A 45 -5.94 2.67 11.14
N GLY A 46 -6.97 2.23 11.86
CA GLY A 46 -7.69 3.10 12.79
C GLY A 46 -6.80 3.57 13.94
N GLU A 47 -7.28 4.63 14.63
CA GLU A 47 -6.48 5.37 15.59
C GLU A 47 -6.36 4.71 16.95
N SER A 48 -6.80 3.50 17.13
CA SER A 48 -6.91 2.87 18.45
C SER A 48 -5.59 2.34 19.02
N GLY A 49 -4.47 2.98 18.68
CA GLY A 49 -3.19 2.67 19.32
C GLY A 49 -2.46 1.48 18.71
N HIS A 50 -2.85 1.03 17.54
CA HIS A 50 -2.24 -0.16 16.94
C HIS A 50 -1.02 0.14 16.07
N HIS A 51 -0.71 1.41 15.83
CA HIS A 51 0.37 1.80 14.91
C HIS A 51 1.76 1.34 15.37
N GLY A 52 2.00 1.27 16.66
CA GLY A 52 3.31 0.92 17.19
C GLY A 52 3.64 -0.57 17.21
N LYS A 53 2.75 -1.42 16.69
CA LYS A 53 2.90 -2.87 16.79
C LYS A 53 3.37 -3.53 15.49
N ARG A 54 3.89 -2.75 14.55
CA ARG A 54 4.33 -3.24 13.24
C ARG A 54 3.24 -3.95 12.44
N ILE A 55 1.98 -3.71 12.78
CA ILE A 55 0.86 -4.35 12.09
C ILE A 55 0.83 -3.96 10.63
N GLY A 56 1.01 -2.67 10.35
CA GLY A 56 1.06 -2.18 8.97
C GLY A 56 2.20 -2.80 8.17
N TYR A 57 3.34 -2.97 8.81
CA TYR A 57 4.50 -3.60 8.18
C TYR A 57 4.19 -5.04 7.76
N HIS A 58 3.65 -5.85 8.68
CA HIS A 58 3.33 -7.25 8.40
C HIS A 58 2.21 -7.38 7.37
N ALA A 59 1.14 -6.60 7.52
CA ALA A 59 0.02 -6.64 6.57
C ALA A 59 0.48 -6.24 5.17
N SER A 60 1.35 -5.23 5.09
CA SER A 60 1.89 -4.77 3.81
C SER A 60 2.67 -5.88 3.10
N HIS A 61 3.53 -6.60 3.82
CA HIS A 61 4.29 -7.67 3.21
C HIS A 61 3.41 -8.80 2.69
N LEU A 62 2.32 -9.10 3.40
CA LEU A 62 1.40 -10.14 2.95
C LEU A 62 0.74 -9.76 1.62
N ILE A 63 0.21 -8.55 1.51
CA ILE A 63 -0.48 -8.15 0.29
C ILE A 63 0.50 -7.90 -0.87
N ILE A 64 1.66 -7.36 -0.58
CA ILE A 64 2.70 -7.11 -1.60
C ILE A 64 3.21 -8.42 -2.18
N ASN A 65 3.46 -9.41 -1.31
CA ASN A 65 3.86 -10.74 -1.78
C ASN A 65 2.80 -11.35 -2.69
N HIS A 66 1.54 -11.22 -2.29
CA HIS A 66 0.43 -11.71 -3.12
C HIS A 66 0.39 -11.01 -4.48
N ALA A 67 0.53 -9.68 -4.48
CA ALA A 67 0.49 -8.90 -5.71
C ALA A 67 1.61 -9.27 -6.67
N PHE A 68 2.82 -9.44 -6.16
CA PHE A 68 3.96 -9.78 -7.02
C PHE A 68 3.96 -11.25 -7.45
N ASN A 69 3.72 -12.16 -6.52
CA ASN A 69 3.95 -13.58 -6.78
C ASN A 69 2.72 -14.35 -7.21
N ARG A 70 1.52 -13.86 -6.90
CA ARG A 70 0.28 -14.52 -7.30
C ARG A 70 -0.43 -13.77 -8.41
N LEU A 71 -0.44 -12.44 -8.36
CA LEU A 71 -1.05 -11.61 -9.40
C LEU A 71 -0.08 -11.21 -10.48
N ASN A 72 1.19 -11.50 -10.28
CA ASN A 72 2.24 -11.27 -11.28
C ASN A 72 2.40 -9.80 -11.66
N LEU A 73 2.21 -8.90 -10.70
CA LEU A 73 2.47 -7.50 -10.94
C LEU A 73 3.98 -7.24 -11.01
N ASN A 74 4.35 -6.21 -11.77
CA ASN A 74 5.73 -5.80 -11.92
C ASN A 74 6.11 -4.68 -10.96
N LYS A 75 5.15 -3.82 -10.64
CA LYS A 75 5.40 -2.63 -9.82
C LYS A 75 4.20 -2.32 -8.94
N ILE A 76 4.49 -1.86 -7.74
CA ILE A 76 3.48 -1.31 -6.83
C ILE A 76 3.87 0.12 -6.54
N GLN A 77 2.91 1.03 -6.62
CA GLN A 77 3.15 2.45 -6.41
C GLN A 77 2.19 3.02 -5.38
N LEU A 78 2.55 4.14 -4.82
CA LEU A 78 1.72 4.83 -3.84
C LEU A 78 1.98 6.34 -3.87
N GLY A 79 1.03 7.09 -3.31
CA GLY A 79 1.20 8.50 -3.03
C GLY A 79 1.05 8.73 -1.54
N VAL A 80 1.85 9.63 -0.98
CA VAL A 80 1.80 9.93 0.46
C VAL A 80 2.08 11.41 0.67
N GLN A 81 1.38 12.03 1.64
CA GLN A 81 1.66 13.41 2.00
C GLN A 81 3.10 13.57 2.43
N GLU A 82 3.78 14.59 1.91
CA GLU A 82 5.22 14.76 2.20
C GLU A 82 5.52 14.98 3.69
N ASN A 83 4.54 15.41 4.47
CA ASN A 83 4.70 15.62 5.90
C ASN A 83 4.26 14.42 6.74
N ASN A 84 3.82 13.34 6.11
CA ASN A 84 3.44 12.13 6.84
C ASN A 84 4.66 11.25 7.06
N LEU A 85 5.49 11.65 8.02
CA LEU A 85 6.79 11.00 8.25
C LEU A 85 6.66 9.56 8.70
N ARG A 86 5.62 9.23 9.47
CA ARG A 86 5.37 7.86 9.92
C ARG A 86 5.13 6.93 8.74
N ALA A 87 4.25 7.33 7.83
CA ALA A 87 3.92 6.51 6.67
C ALA A 87 5.14 6.37 5.74
N ILE A 88 5.85 7.47 5.50
CA ILE A 88 7.03 7.43 4.65
C ILE A 88 8.09 6.47 5.21
N LYS A 89 8.28 6.51 6.53
CA LYS A 89 9.22 5.61 7.19
C LYS A 89 8.80 4.14 7.01
N LEU A 90 7.51 3.87 7.16
CA LEU A 90 6.98 2.52 6.94
C LEU A 90 7.25 2.06 5.51
N TYR A 91 6.91 2.90 4.52
CA TYR A 91 7.05 2.52 3.12
C TYR A 91 8.52 2.30 2.75
N LYS A 92 9.42 3.14 3.25
CA LYS A 92 10.85 2.95 3.02
C LYS A 92 11.35 1.66 3.65
N SER A 93 10.82 1.29 4.83
CA SER A 93 11.22 0.06 5.50
C SER A 93 10.79 -1.19 4.71
N ILE A 94 9.74 -1.08 3.92
CA ILE A 94 9.28 -2.17 3.06
C ILE A 94 10.14 -2.27 1.80
N GLY A 95 10.70 -1.16 1.36
CA GLY A 95 11.54 -1.11 0.17
C GLY A 95 11.09 -0.11 -0.87
N PHE A 96 10.02 0.65 -0.62
CA PHE A 96 9.59 1.69 -1.55
C PHE A 96 10.62 2.80 -1.64
N GLU A 97 10.80 3.33 -2.84
CA GLU A 97 11.70 4.45 -3.10
C GLU A 97 10.91 5.63 -3.63
N VAL A 98 11.36 6.84 -3.30
CA VAL A 98 10.74 8.06 -3.81
C VAL A 98 11.07 8.20 -5.29
N GLU A 99 10.02 8.37 -6.10
CA GLU A 99 10.16 8.52 -7.54
C GLU A 99 9.85 9.93 -8.03
N GLY A 100 9.22 10.73 -7.20
CA GLY A 100 8.90 12.09 -7.61
C GLY A 100 7.99 12.79 -6.61
N ILE A 101 7.67 14.03 -6.95
CA ILE A 101 6.81 14.88 -6.12
C ILE A 101 5.67 15.39 -6.99
N ALA A 102 4.43 15.17 -6.53
CA ALA A 102 3.24 15.78 -7.12
C ALA A 102 2.95 17.06 -6.33
N ARG A 103 3.24 18.21 -6.95
CA ARG A 103 3.11 19.50 -6.25
C ARG A 103 1.66 19.86 -6.03
N SER A 104 1.36 20.39 -4.84
CA SER A 104 0.04 20.95 -4.48
C SER A 104 -1.10 20.00 -4.86
N SER A 105 -0.93 18.73 -4.58
CA SER A 105 -1.88 17.71 -5.03
C SER A 105 -2.84 17.25 -3.93
N ILE A 106 -2.63 17.70 -2.69
CA ILE A 106 -3.48 17.32 -1.57
C ILE A 106 -3.93 18.58 -0.84
N LEU A 107 -5.25 18.74 -0.71
CA LEU A 107 -5.82 19.85 0.06
C LEU A 107 -6.13 19.34 1.46
N THR A 108 -5.49 19.96 2.46
CA THR A 108 -5.74 19.60 3.85
C THR A 108 -5.69 20.85 4.71
N ASN A 109 -6.69 21.02 5.57
CA ASN A 109 -6.82 22.19 6.46
C ASN A 109 -6.69 23.52 5.72
N GLY A 110 -7.30 23.62 4.54
CA GLY A 110 -7.29 24.83 3.73
C GLY A 110 -5.97 25.12 3.03
N ARG A 111 -5.02 24.19 3.05
CA ARG A 111 -3.71 24.39 2.44
C ARG A 111 -3.40 23.25 1.48
N TYR A 112 -2.73 23.59 0.39
CA TYR A 112 -2.25 22.57 -0.53
C TYR A 112 -0.86 22.11 -0.11
N ILE A 113 -0.68 20.80 -0.08
CA ILE A 113 0.61 20.19 0.20
C ILE A 113 1.00 19.25 -0.91
N ASN A 114 2.28 18.93 -0.97
CA ASN A 114 2.80 18.01 -1.98
C ASN A 114 2.58 16.57 -1.55
N ALA A 115 2.46 15.68 -2.53
CA ALA A 115 2.50 14.24 -2.30
C ALA A 115 3.82 13.70 -2.84
N LEU A 116 4.43 12.80 -2.10
CA LEU A 116 5.54 12.02 -2.62
C LEU A 116 4.96 10.82 -3.38
N ARG A 117 5.53 10.55 -4.54
CA ARG A 117 5.21 9.34 -5.28
C ARG A 117 6.32 8.34 -5.01
N MET A 118 5.93 7.14 -4.59
CA MET A 118 6.87 6.09 -4.26
C MET A 118 6.56 4.84 -5.03
N GLY A 119 7.57 4.03 -5.32
CA GLY A 119 7.40 2.81 -6.07
C GLY A 119 8.27 1.67 -5.56
N LEU A 120 7.83 0.46 -5.83
CA LEU A 120 8.52 -0.77 -5.46
C LEU A 120 8.42 -1.72 -6.64
N LEU A 121 9.56 -2.18 -7.14
CA LEU A 121 9.60 -3.12 -8.25
C LEU A 121 9.66 -4.56 -7.74
N HIS A 122 9.00 -5.46 -8.45
CA HIS A 122 9.05 -6.88 -8.12
C HIS A 122 10.49 -7.38 -8.06
N SER A 123 11.33 -6.94 -9.00
CA SER A 123 12.73 -7.37 -9.05
C SER A 123 13.56 -6.91 -7.85
N GLU A 124 13.10 -5.89 -7.14
CA GLU A 124 13.78 -5.34 -5.97
C GLU A 124 13.23 -5.88 -4.65
N TYR A 125 12.05 -6.48 -4.69
CA TYR A 125 11.35 -6.90 -3.49
C TYR A 125 11.89 -8.23 -2.98
N LYS A 126 12.40 -8.21 -1.74
CA LYS A 126 12.90 -9.42 -1.08
C LYS A 126 12.43 -9.40 0.36
N PHE A 127 11.76 -10.45 0.76
CA PHE A 127 11.30 -10.58 2.13
C PHE A 127 11.22 -12.04 2.52
N ASP A 128 11.76 -12.36 3.69
CA ASP A 128 11.72 -13.71 4.22
C ASP A 128 10.50 -13.87 5.12
N PHE A 129 9.48 -14.53 4.62
CA PHE A 129 8.23 -14.73 5.35
C PHE A 129 8.37 -15.68 6.54
N GLU A 130 9.45 -16.42 6.64
CA GLU A 130 9.67 -17.31 7.76
C GLU A 130 9.94 -16.57 9.06
N ILE A 131 10.33 -15.30 8.96
CA ILE A 131 10.62 -14.48 10.14
C ILE A 131 9.45 -13.61 10.59
N LEU A 132 8.31 -13.69 9.92
CA LEU A 132 7.13 -12.90 10.30
C LEU A 132 6.52 -13.35 11.63
#